data_24c2c74493c6fe38140003f405a47cb5
#
_entry.id   24c2c74493c6fe38140003f405a47cb5
#
_cell.length_a   1.000
_cell.length_b   1.000
_cell.length_c   1.000
_cell.angle_alpha   90.00
_cell.angle_beta   90.00
_cell.angle_gamma   90.00
#
_symmetry.space_group_name_H-M   'P 1'
#
loop_
_entity.id
_entity.type
_entity.pdbx_description
1 polymer ?
#
loop_
_entity_poly.entity_id
_entity_poly.type
_entity_poly.pdbx_seq_one_letter_code
_entity_poly.pdbx_strand_id
1 'polypeptide(L)'
;ASDVYKRQYADHSKINTGAAVLYRAPEESGSKGIIIGVNAGHGTAGGAKVKTLCHPDGSAKTTGGSTAAGATEAAAVSGGMTFQDGTPERTVTLQMAQILRDKLLASGYDVLMLRDGEDVQLDNVARTVICNNVADCHIALHWDSGDGKNYDKGCFYISVPEVLKSMEPVASHWQQHDALGADLVEGLRGQGATIYGKGNMSIDLTQTSYSTIPSVDMELGNAYSDHSDAILDQLAEGLLQGINVYFQQQ
;
A
#
# COMPACT_ATOMS: atom_id res chain seq x y z
N ALA A 1 -26.52 7.87 -11.26
CA ALA A 1 -26.15 7.60 -9.84
C ALA A 1 -24.78 6.94 -9.72
N SER A 2 -24.39 6.04 -10.65
CA SER A 2 -23.10 5.32 -10.60
C SER A 2 -21.87 6.23 -10.70
N ASP A 3 -21.93 7.35 -11.46
CA ASP A 3 -20.76 8.20 -11.70
C ASP A 3 -20.44 9.14 -10.52
N VAL A 4 -21.39 9.43 -9.65
CA VAL A 4 -21.18 10.27 -8.47
C VAL A 4 -20.39 9.54 -7.40
N TYR A 5 -20.66 8.26 -7.19
CA TYR A 5 -19.93 7.42 -6.23
C TYR A 5 -18.51 7.08 -6.71
N LYS A 6 -18.31 6.96 -8.02
CA LYS A 6 -16.98 6.65 -8.61
C LYS A 6 -15.95 7.76 -8.47
N ARG A 7 -16.35 8.97 -8.05
CA ARG A 7 -15.44 10.11 -7.87
C ARG A 7 -15.35 10.59 -6.42
N GLN A 8 -15.89 9.82 -5.48
CA GLN A 8 -15.82 10.18 -4.06
C GLN A 8 -14.37 10.45 -3.65
N TYR A 9 -14.14 11.61 -3.05
CA TYR A 9 -12.85 12.15 -2.61
C TYR A 9 -11.86 12.54 -3.73
N ALA A 10 -12.18 12.44 -5.01
CA ALA A 10 -11.25 12.78 -6.09
C ALA A 10 -10.81 14.27 -6.07
N ASP A 11 -11.65 15.15 -5.59
CA ASP A 11 -11.40 16.61 -5.44
C ASP A 11 -10.39 16.93 -4.31
N HIS A 12 -10.11 15.98 -3.42
CA HIS A 12 -9.07 16.11 -2.39
C HIS A 12 -7.66 15.85 -2.94
N SER A 13 -7.54 15.21 -4.10
CA SER A 13 -6.26 15.02 -4.78
C SER A 13 -5.73 16.34 -5.36
N LYS A 14 -4.41 16.51 -5.34
CA LYS A 14 -3.69 17.70 -5.88
C LYS A 14 -2.72 17.33 -7.00
N ILE A 15 -2.29 16.06 -7.09
CA ILE A 15 -1.43 15.54 -8.17
C ILE A 15 -2.14 14.33 -8.78
N ASN A 16 -2.79 14.52 -9.93
CA ASN A 16 -3.67 13.53 -10.55
C ASN A 16 -3.65 13.55 -12.08
N THR A 17 -2.52 13.94 -12.66
CA THR A 17 -2.34 13.99 -14.12
C THR A 17 -1.73 12.71 -14.69
N GLY A 18 -1.29 11.80 -13.83
CA GLY A 18 -0.77 10.48 -14.20
C GLY A 18 -1.86 9.46 -14.47
N ALA A 19 -1.46 8.23 -14.77
CA ALA A 19 -2.36 7.11 -15.02
C ALA A 19 -1.83 5.82 -14.37
N ALA A 20 -2.74 5.06 -13.75
CA ALA A 20 -2.47 3.68 -13.36
C ALA A 20 -2.59 2.75 -14.58
N VAL A 21 -1.92 1.60 -14.54
CA VAL A 21 -1.91 0.61 -15.62
C VAL A 21 -2.60 -0.67 -15.16
N LEU A 22 -3.65 -1.09 -15.86
CA LEU A 22 -4.33 -2.36 -15.61
C LEU A 22 -3.79 -3.46 -16.51
N TYR A 23 -3.17 -4.46 -15.90
CA TYR A 23 -2.73 -5.70 -16.54
C TYR A 23 -3.77 -6.79 -16.37
N ARG A 24 -4.04 -7.53 -17.45
CA ARG A 24 -4.93 -8.69 -17.42
C ARG A 24 -4.12 -9.97 -17.29
N ALA A 25 -4.61 -10.88 -16.48
CA ALA A 25 -4.04 -12.22 -16.40
C ALA A 25 -4.09 -12.92 -17.76
N PRO A 26 -3.03 -13.64 -18.17
CA PRO A 26 -3.05 -14.46 -19.37
C PRO A 26 -4.20 -15.49 -19.32
N GLU A 27 -4.82 -15.80 -20.47
CA GLU A 27 -5.94 -16.78 -20.55
C GLU A 27 -5.55 -18.15 -19.97
N GLU A 28 -4.32 -18.59 -20.22
CA GLU A 28 -3.77 -19.84 -19.71
C GLU A 28 -3.63 -19.90 -18.19
N SER A 29 -3.57 -18.78 -17.50
CA SER A 29 -3.48 -18.72 -16.02
C SER A 29 -4.81 -19.01 -15.34
N GLY A 30 -5.92 -19.02 -16.06
CA GLY A 30 -7.27 -19.15 -15.49
C GLY A 30 -7.67 -17.89 -14.69
N SER A 31 -8.45 -17.01 -15.30
CA SER A 31 -8.86 -15.74 -14.65
C SER A 31 -9.67 -16.00 -13.38
N LYS A 32 -9.30 -15.34 -12.30
CA LYS A 32 -10.06 -15.31 -11.03
C LYS A 32 -11.15 -14.24 -11.01
N GLY A 33 -11.13 -13.30 -11.96
CA GLY A 33 -12.04 -12.15 -11.97
C GLY A 33 -11.81 -11.15 -10.85
N ILE A 34 -10.64 -11.19 -10.20
CA ILE A 34 -10.24 -10.34 -9.07
C ILE A 34 -9.12 -9.43 -9.53
N ILE A 35 -9.21 -8.15 -9.19
CA ILE A 35 -8.23 -7.11 -9.52
C ILE A 35 -7.48 -6.69 -8.25
N ILE A 36 -6.18 -6.95 -8.21
CA ILE A 36 -5.31 -6.53 -7.11
C ILE A 36 -4.69 -5.17 -7.42
N GLY A 37 -4.98 -4.16 -6.61
CA GLY A 37 -4.31 -2.86 -6.66
C GLY A 37 -2.94 -2.93 -6.00
N VAL A 38 -1.87 -2.84 -6.79
CA VAL A 38 -0.48 -2.84 -6.31
C VAL A 38 0.08 -1.43 -6.40
N ASN A 39 0.44 -0.87 -5.26
CA ASN A 39 0.92 0.49 -5.11
C ASN A 39 2.39 0.49 -4.69
N ALA A 40 3.29 0.62 -5.66
CA ALA A 40 4.70 0.90 -5.37
C ALA A 40 4.81 2.25 -4.64
N GLY A 41 5.22 2.25 -3.38
CA GLY A 41 5.30 3.44 -2.54
C GLY A 41 6.18 4.54 -3.13
N HIS A 42 5.88 5.80 -2.84
CA HIS A 42 6.64 6.97 -3.31
C HIS A 42 6.58 7.17 -4.85
N GLY A 43 7.60 7.80 -5.45
CA GLY A 43 7.73 7.94 -6.91
C GLY A 43 6.74 8.91 -7.56
N THR A 44 6.46 10.05 -6.89
CA THR A 44 5.76 11.19 -7.46
C THR A 44 6.63 12.43 -7.34
N ALA A 45 7.15 12.92 -8.45
CA ALA A 45 8.01 14.09 -8.48
C ALA A 45 7.26 15.32 -7.93
N GLY A 46 7.90 16.02 -6.98
CA GLY A 46 7.30 17.18 -6.31
C GLY A 46 6.29 16.85 -5.21
N GLY A 47 5.89 15.59 -5.04
CA GLY A 47 4.85 15.16 -4.09
C GLY A 47 5.09 15.59 -2.64
N ALA A 48 6.33 15.60 -2.18
CA ALA A 48 6.68 16.02 -0.83
C ALA A 48 6.44 17.52 -0.56
N LYS A 49 6.35 18.34 -1.60
CA LYS A 49 6.11 19.80 -1.49
C LYS A 49 4.62 20.17 -1.57
N VAL A 50 3.79 19.27 -2.04
CA VAL A 50 2.34 19.44 -2.13
C VAL A 50 1.68 18.82 -0.91
N LYS A 51 0.58 19.38 -0.45
CA LYS A 51 -0.18 18.90 0.70
C LYS A 51 -1.59 18.47 0.29
N THR A 52 -2.05 17.36 0.87
CA THR A 52 -3.44 16.88 0.79
C THR A 52 -4.00 16.71 2.20
N LEU A 53 -5.32 16.73 2.36
CA LEU A 53 -5.95 16.43 3.64
C LEU A 53 -5.58 15.01 4.10
N CYS A 54 -5.29 14.86 5.41
CA CYS A 54 -5.02 13.55 6.01
C CYS A 54 -6.27 12.66 5.99
N HIS A 55 -7.45 13.25 6.23
CA HIS A 55 -8.73 12.56 6.32
C HIS A 55 -9.77 13.21 5.41
N PRO A 56 -10.75 12.43 4.89
CA PRO A 56 -11.79 12.96 4.02
C PRO A 56 -12.68 14.03 4.68
N ASP A 57 -12.88 13.96 5.99
CA ASP A 57 -13.68 14.90 6.77
C ASP A 57 -12.89 16.14 7.24
N GLY A 58 -11.59 16.24 6.88
CA GLY A 58 -10.71 17.32 7.29
C GLY A 58 -10.23 17.26 8.74
N SER A 59 -10.53 16.20 9.47
CA SER A 59 -10.05 16.01 10.84
C SER A 59 -8.52 15.83 10.88
N ALA A 60 -7.96 16.07 12.06
CA ALA A 60 -6.51 16.02 12.25
C ALA A 60 -5.98 14.60 12.44
N LYS A 61 -4.76 14.37 11.97
CA LYS A 61 -4.00 13.14 12.15
C LYS A 61 -3.88 12.77 13.63
N THR A 62 -4.14 11.51 13.95
CA THR A 62 -4.21 11.00 15.34
C THR A 62 -2.87 10.42 15.83
N THR A 63 -2.01 9.96 14.92
CA THR A 63 -0.65 9.47 15.24
C THR A 63 0.40 10.23 14.46
N GLY A 64 1.63 10.26 14.98
CA GLY A 64 2.81 10.74 14.26
C GLY A 64 3.27 9.75 13.18
N GLY A 65 4.31 10.13 12.47
CA GLY A 65 4.96 9.41 11.38
C GLY A 65 5.76 10.43 10.57
N SER A 66 5.78 10.32 9.25
CA SER A 66 6.35 11.36 8.36
C SER A 66 5.62 12.71 8.47
N THR A 67 4.39 12.70 8.96
CA THR A 67 3.61 13.90 9.33
C THR A 67 3.24 13.82 10.81
N ALA A 68 3.37 14.91 11.53
CA ALA A 68 3.09 14.96 12.97
C ALA A 68 1.61 14.74 13.28
N ALA A 69 1.34 14.14 14.45
CA ALA A 69 -0.03 14.10 15.01
C ALA A 69 -0.56 15.54 15.19
N GLY A 70 -1.85 15.74 14.98
CA GLY A 70 -2.52 17.04 15.02
C GLY A 70 -2.50 17.83 13.71
N ALA A 71 -1.76 17.38 12.69
CA ALA A 71 -1.78 17.97 11.37
C ALA A 71 -3.06 17.56 10.61
N THR A 72 -3.71 18.51 9.92
CA THR A 72 -4.86 18.25 9.04
C THR A 72 -4.44 17.92 7.61
N GLU A 73 -3.19 18.23 7.25
CA GLU A 73 -2.61 17.99 5.93
C GLU A 73 -1.28 17.24 6.04
N ALA A 74 -1.04 16.35 5.11
CA ALA A 74 0.22 15.59 4.96
C ALA A 74 0.86 15.83 3.60
N ALA A 75 2.12 15.43 3.41
CA ALA A 75 2.73 15.40 2.09
C ALA A 75 1.88 14.53 1.16
N ALA A 76 1.58 15.04 -0.03
CA ALA A 76 0.78 14.35 -1.04
C ALA A 76 1.38 12.99 -1.42
N VAL A 77 2.71 12.93 -1.53
CA VAL A 77 3.53 11.70 -1.53
C VAL A 77 4.87 12.03 -0.88
N SER A 78 5.28 11.26 0.13
CA SER A 78 6.59 11.44 0.76
C SER A 78 7.72 10.95 -0.17
N GLY A 79 8.95 11.40 0.10
CA GLY A 79 10.12 11.01 -0.70
C GLY A 79 10.61 9.58 -0.46
N GLY A 80 10.18 8.97 0.64
CA GLY A 80 10.68 7.68 1.11
C GLY A 80 12.01 7.78 1.87
N MET A 81 12.45 6.65 2.40
CA MET A 81 13.75 6.52 3.05
C MET A 81 14.84 6.13 2.03
N THR A 82 16.07 5.97 2.50
CA THR A 82 17.20 5.46 1.73
C THR A 82 17.80 4.28 2.48
N PHE A 83 18.05 3.18 1.78
CA PHE A 83 18.73 2.01 2.33
C PHE A 83 20.18 2.31 2.67
N GLN A 84 20.82 1.43 3.47
CA GLN A 84 22.21 1.62 3.92
C GLN A 84 23.22 1.65 2.79
N ASP A 85 22.92 1.03 1.66
CA ASP A 85 23.76 1.05 0.44
C ASP A 85 23.56 2.30 -0.43
N GLY A 86 22.67 3.20 -0.03
CA GLY A 86 22.32 4.42 -0.75
C GLY A 86 21.17 4.27 -1.75
N THR A 87 20.57 3.09 -1.88
CA THR A 87 19.42 2.86 -2.78
C THR A 87 18.18 3.57 -2.26
N PRO A 88 17.50 4.41 -3.06
CA PRO A 88 16.24 5.03 -2.64
C PRO A 88 15.11 4.01 -2.51
N GLU A 89 14.28 4.10 -1.48
CA GLU A 89 13.13 3.23 -1.26
C GLU A 89 12.21 3.14 -2.49
N ARG A 90 11.94 4.27 -3.15
CA ARG A 90 11.09 4.29 -4.36
C ARG A 90 11.57 3.36 -5.49
N THR A 91 12.87 3.08 -5.56
CA THR A 91 13.44 2.15 -6.55
C THR A 91 13.10 0.71 -6.19
N VAL A 92 13.28 0.35 -4.92
CA VAL A 92 13.01 -0.99 -4.41
C VAL A 92 11.51 -1.30 -4.41
N THR A 93 10.67 -0.34 -4.01
CA THR A 93 9.21 -0.52 -4.05
C THR A 93 8.67 -0.73 -5.46
N LEU A 94 9.26 -0.08 -6.47
CA LEU A 94 8.89 -0.32 -7.87
C LEU A 94 9.29 -1.72 -8.32
N GLN A 95 10.51 -2.14 -8.05
CA GLN A 95 10.99 -3.49 -8.38
C GLN A 95 10.14 -4.56 -7.71
N MET A 96 9.87 -4.41 -6.42
CA MET A 96 9.00 -5.30 -5.65
C MET A 96 7.59 -5.40 -6.25
N ALA A 97 7.00 -4.25 -6.60
CA ALA A 97 5.67 -4.21 -7.20
C ALA A 97 5.63 -4.91 -8.56
N GLN A 98 6.67 -4.79 -9.38
CA GLN A 98 6.77 -5.47 -10.67
C GLN A 98 6.92 -6.99 -10.51
N ILE A 99 7.72 -7.46 -9.56
CA ILE A 99 7.85 -8.89 -9.24
C ILE A 99 6.49 -9.44 -8.75
N LEU A 100 5.84 -8.73 -7.83
CA LEU A 100 4.52 -9.14 -7.32
C LEU A 100 3.46 -9.16 -8.43
N ARG A 101 3.44 -8.15 -9.30
CA ARG A 101 2.55 -8.11 -10.48
C ARG A 101 2.70 -9.39 -11.31
N ASP A 102 3.92 -9.76 -11.66
CA ASP A 102 4.17 -10.90 -12.55
C ASP A 102 3.71 -12.23 -11.91
N LYS A 103 3.92 -12.41 -10.59
CA LYS A 103 3.41 -13.57 -9.84
C LYS A 103 1.88 -13.59 -9.76
N LEU A 104 1.24 -12.45 -9.54
CA LEU A 104 -0.22 -12.32 -9.49
C LEU A 104 -0.84 -12.65 -10.84
N LEU A 105 -0.32 -12.12 -11.93
CA LEU A 105 -0.78 -12.41 -13.30
C LEU A 105 -0.65 -13.90 -13.61
N ALA A 106 0.49 -14.52 -13.30
CA ALA A 106 0.69 -15.96 -13.47
C ALA A 106 -0.28 -16.81 -12.63
N SER A 107 -0.82 -16.24 -11.55
CA SER A 107 -1.79 -16.89 -10.66
C SER A 107 -3.26 -16.57 -11.00
N GLY A 108 -3.53 -15.89 -12.12
CA GLY A 108 -4.87 -15.61 -12.61
C GLY A 108 -5.54 -14.35 -12.04
N TYR A 109 -4.83 -13.52 -11.29
CA TYR A 109 -5.30 -12.20 -10.86
C TYR A 109 -5.03 -11.15 -11.93
N ASP A 110 -5.95 -10.24 -12.15
CA ASP A 110 -5.67 -8.98 -12.82
C ASP A 110 -4.94 -8.03 -11.86
N VAL A 111 -4.06 -7.16 -12.37
CA VAL A 111 -3.25 -6.28 -11.53
C VAL A 111 -3.36 -4.84 -11.98
N LEU A 112 -3.80 -3.98 -11.07
CA LEU A 112 -3.79 -2.53 -11.24
C LEU A 112 -2.52 -1.96 -10.62
N MET A 113 -1.53 -1.63 -11.45
CA MET A 113 -0.32 -0.95 -11.01
C MET A 113 -0.58 0.54 -10.85
N LEU A 114 -0.54 1.06 -9.60
CA LEU A 114 -0.74 2.49 -9.33
C LEU A 114 0.48 3.31 -9.75
N ARG A 115 1.64 2.69 -9.79
CA ARG A 115 2.88 3.20 -10.34
C ARG A 115 3.66 2.06 -10.98
N ASP A 116 3.97 2.22 -12.27
CA ASP A 116 4.70 1.23 -13.07
C ASP A 116 5.96 1.83 -13.74
N GLY A 117 6.42 2.95 -13.22
CA GLY A 117 7.61 3.67 -13.64
C GLY A 117 8.21 4.48 -12.49
N GLU A 118 9.31 5.20 -12.75
CA GLU A 118 10.00 5.98 -11.72
C GLU A 118 9.15 7.13 -11.16
N ASP A 119 8.32 7.73 -12.01
CA ASP A 119 7.38 8.81 -11.66
C ASP A 119 6.00 8.51 -12.21
N VAL A 120 4.94 8.84 -11.46
CA VAL A 120 3.55 8.58 -11.90
C VAL A 120 2.65 9.80 -11.77
N GLN A 121 2.99 10.90 -11.28
CA GLN A 121 2.13 12.09 -11.09
C GLN A 121 0.71 11.76 -10.55
N LEU A 122 0.67 10.86 -9.55
CA LEU A 122 -0.51 10.51 -8.76
C LEU A 122 -0.15 10.64 -7.28
N ASP A 123 -0.91 11.43 -6.52
CA ASP A 123 -0.76 11.49 -5.06
C ASP A 123 -1.47 10.32 -4.37
N ASN A 124 -1.28 10.19 -3.05
CA ASN A 124 -1.84 9.08 -2.27
C ASN A 124 -3.37 9.06 -2.32
N VAL A 125 -4.04 10.22 -2.38
CA VAL A 125 -5.51 10.30 -2.53
C VAL A 125 -5.92 9.81 -3.90
N ALA A 126 -5.26 10.29 -4.98
CA ALA A 126 -5.56 9.83 -6.35
C ALA A 126 -5.38 8.31 -6.49
N ARG A 127 -4.26 7.76 -5.99
CA ARG A 127 -4.01 6.31 -6.00
C ARG A 127 -5.11 5.53 -5.29
N THR A 128 -5.53 6.01 -4.11
CA THR A 128 -6.61 5.38 -3.34
C THR A 128 -7.94 5.46 -4.06
N VAL A 129 -8.30 6.63 -4.62
CA VAL A 129 -9.55 6.80 -5.38
C VAL A 129 -9.58 5.91 -6.63
N ILE A 130 -8.46 5.76 -7.33
CA ILE A 130 -8.35 4.84 -8.48
C ILE A 130 -8.60 3.40 -8.03
N CYS A 131 -7.96 2.95 -6.94
CA CYS A 131 -8.19 1.61 -6.37
C CYS A 131 -9.64 1.40 -5.95
N ASN A 132 -10.25 2.33 -5.23
CA ASN A 132 -11.66 2.27 -4.80
C ASN A 132 -12.64 2.04 -5.97
N ASN A 133 -12.26 2.43 -7.20
CA ASN A 133 -13.13 2.33 -8.37
C ASN A 133 -12.83 1.14 -9.28
N VAL A 134 -11.64 0.54 -9.19
CA VAL A 134 -11.15 -0.42 -10.18
C VAL A 134 -10.72 -1.74 -9.54
N ALA A 135 -10.20 -1.73 -8.32
CA ALA A 135 -9.62 -2.90 -7.68
C ALA A 135 -10.53 -3.52 -6.61
N ASP A 136 -10.28 -4.77 -6.27
CA ASP A 136 -10.94 -5.49 -5.17
C ASP A 136 -10.18 -5.36 -3.85
N CYS A 137 -8.90 -5.01 -3.89
CA CYS A 137 -8.12 -4.58 -2.74
C CYS A 137 -6.99 -3.63 -3.17
N HIS A 138 -6.38 -2.93 -2.19
CA HIS A 138 -5.29 -1.98 -2.39
C HIS A 138 -4.12 -2.32 -1.45
N ILE A 139 -2.98 -2.70 -1.99
CA ILE A 139 -1.77 -3.06 -1.25
C ILE A 139 -0.66 -2.08 -1.62
N ALA A 140 -0.26 -1.22 -0.66
CA ALA A 140 0.93 -0.39 -0.80
C ALA A 140 2.16 -1.14 -0.27
N LEU A 141 3.30 -0.95 -0.94
CA LEU A 141 4.56 -1.61 -0.62
C LEU A 141 5.58 -0.56 -0.20
N HIS A 142 6.14 -0.72 0.99
CA HIS A 142 7.06 0.19 1.64
C HIS A 142 8.15 -0.55 2.43
N TRP A 143 9.17 0.20 2.83
CA TRP A 143 10.16 -0.16 3.85
C TRP A 143 10.27 0.96 4.87
N ASP A 144 10.13 0.64 6.15
CA ASP A 144 10.21 1.62 7.22
C ASP A 144 11.61 2.22 7.35
N SER A 145 11.68 3.47 7.79
CA SER A 145 12.96 4.14 8.04
C SER A 145 13.80 3.50 9.15
N GLY A 146 13.18 2.69 9.98
CA GLY A 146 13.79 2.06 11.15
C GLY A 146 13.62 2.86 12.43
N ASP A 147 13.95 2.23 13.55
CA ASP A 147 13.82 2.74 14.92
C ASP A 147 15.17 3.19 15.55
N GLY A 148 16.14 3.49 14.71
CA GLY A 148 17.51 3.85 15.14
C GLY A 148 18.40 2.65 15.49
N LYS A 149 17.94 1.42 15.29
CA LYS A 149 18.72 0.20 15.43
C LYS A 149 19.29 -0.23 14.09
N ASN A 150 20.51 -0.79 14.12
CA ASN A 150 21.25 -1.16 12.91
C ASN A 150 21.00 -2.63 12.52
N TYR A 151 19.74 -3.03 12.39
CA TYR A 151 19.35 -4.37 11.93
C TYR A 151 17.98 -4.34 11.24
N ASP A 152 17.71 -5.35 10.43
CA ASP A 152 16.39 -5.58 9.85
C ASP A 152 15.38 -5.94 10.94
N LYS A 153 14.33 -5.16 11.11
CA LYS A 153 13.30 -5.42 12.12
C LYS A 153 12.21 -6.37 11.64
N GLY A 154 12.14 -6.64 10.35
CA GLY A 154 11.15 -7.52 9.74
C GLY A 154 9.89 -6.81 9.23
N CYS A 155 9.01 -7.61 8.63
CA CYS A 155 7.80 -7.17 7.95
C CYS A 155 6.64 -6.94 8.94
N PHE A 156 5.76 -5.99 8.61
CA PHE A 156 4.50 -5.74 9.32
C PHE A 156 3.54 -4.96 8.41
N TYR A 157 2.26 -4.96 8.76
CA TYR A 157 1.30 -4.06 8.12
C TYR A 157 0.93 -2.89 9.02
N ILE A 158 0.48 -1.81 8.44
CA ILE A 158 -0.04 -0.67 9.17
C ILE A 158 -1.53 -0.89 9.44
N SER A 159 -1.86 -1.10 10.72
CA SER A 159 -3.25 -1.23 11.18
C SER A 159 -3.88 0.12 11.48
N VAL A 160 -5.20 0.20 11.37
CA VAL A 160 -5.97 1.41 11.65
C VAL A 160 -5.98 1.70 13.17
N PRO A 161 -5.65 2.93 13.60
CA PRO A 161 -5.79 3.34 14.99
C PRO A 161 -7.25 3.25 15.49
N GLU A 162 -7.42 2.85 16.74
CA GLU A 162 -8.75 2.66 17.33
C GLU A 162 -9.65 3.90 17.21
N VAL A 163 -9.06 5.08 17.38
CA VAL A 163 -9.80 6.34 17.32
C VAL A 163 -10.38 6.67 15.93
N LEU A 164 -9.84 6.08 14.87
CA LEU A 164 -10.33 6.27 13.50
C LEU A 164 -11.41 5.26 13.10
N LYS A 165 -11.63 4.22 13.88
CA LYS A 165 -12.62 3.17 13.57
C LYS A 165 -14.08 3.65 13.65
N SER A 166 -14.31 4.89 14.07
CA SER A 166 -15.63 5.54 14.04
C SER A 166 -15.78 6.56 12.91
N MET A 167 -14.72 6.86 12.17
CA MET A 167 -14.73 7.81 11.04
C MET A 167 -15.03 7.08 9.72
N GLU A 168 -15.97 7.55 8.93
CA GLU A 168 -16.18 7.02 7.58
C GLU A 168 -15.15 7.57 6.58
N PRO A 169 -14.72 6.71 5.63
CA PRO A 169 -15.14 5.33 5.32
C PRO A 169 -14.48 4.24 6.18
N VAL A 170 -13.56 4.59 7.07
CA VAL A 170 -12.80 3.64 7.91
C VAL A 170 -13.75 2.76 8.74
N ALA A 171 -14.80 3.36 9.35
CA ALA A 171 -15.76 2.67 10.20
C ALA A 171 -16.38 1.43 9.51
N SER A 172 -16.66 1.57 8.21
CA SER A 172 -17.27 0.49 7.42
C SER A 172 -16.26 -0.54 6.89
N HIS A 173 -14.94 -0.27 6.93
CA HIS A 173 -13.95 -1.07 6.19
C HIS A 173 -12.74 -1.54 7.02
N TRP A 174 -12.51 -1.04 8.23
CA TRP A 174 -11.29 -1.31 8.99
C TRP A 174 -11.08 -2.81 9.28
N GLN A 175 -12.15 -3.60 9.47
CA GLN A 175 -12.03 -5.05 9.69
C GLN A 175 -11.44 -5.75 8.45
N GLN A 176 -11.83 -5.31 7.26
CA GLN A 176 -11.30 -5.84 5.99
C GLN A 176 -9.85 -5.41 5.77
N HIS A 177 -9.49 -4.19 6.18
CA HIS A 177 -8.09 -3.73 6.15
C HIS A 177 -7.22 -4.61 7.05
N ASP A 178 -7.64 -4.83 8.31
CA ASP A 178 -6.89 -5.65 9.26
C ASP A 178 -6.84 -7.13 8.84
N ALA A 179 -7.93 -7.69 8.29
CA ALA A 179 -7.95 -9.07 7.79
C ALA A 179 -6.97 -9.27 6.63
N LEU A 180 -6.98 -8.37 5.63
CA LEU A 180 -6.03 -8.41 4.53
C LEU A 180 -4.59 -8.32 5.04
N GLY A 181 -4.29 -7.36 5.93
CA GLY A 181 -2.95 -7.21 6.51
C GLY A 181 -2.47 -8.43 7.26
N ALA A 182 -3.35 -9.04 8.05
CA ALA A 182 -3.03 -10.26 8.81
C ALA A 182 -2.70 -11.44 7.88
N ASP A 183 -3.50 -11.68 6.85
CA ASP A 183 -3.26 -12.77 5.88
C ASP A 183 -1.97 -12.55 5.09
N LEU A 184 -1.64 -11.30 4.72
CA LEU A 184 -0.38 -10.98 4.05
C LEU A 184 0.83 -11.26 4.97
N VAL A 185 0.76 -10.89 6.24
CA VAL A 185 1.82 -11.15 7.22
C VAL A 185 2.00 -12.66 7.43
N GLU A 186 0.92 -13.44 7.50
CA GLU A 186 1.03 -14.90 7.63
C GLU A 186 1.62 -15.54 6.36
N GLY A 187 1.29 -15.04 5.18
CA GLY A 187 1.92 -15.47 3.93
C GLY A 187 3.43 -15.19 3.91
N LEU A 188 3.84 -13.98 4.34
CA LEU A 188 5.26 -13.61 4.47
C LEU A 188 5.97 -14.51 5.49
N ARG A 189 5.34 -14.76 6.65
CA ARG A 189 5.86 -15.69 7.69
C ARG A 189 6.05 -17.10 7.14
N GLY A 190 5.08 -17.58 6.36
CA GLY A 190 5.12 -18.89 5.71
C GLY A 190 6.29 -19.05 4.75
N GLN A 191 6.76 -17.95 4.14
CA GLN A 191 7.96 -17.91 3.30
C GLN A 191 9.26 -17.64 4.08
N GLY A 192 9.22 -17.59 5.40
CA GLY A 192 10.40 -17.42 6.24
C GLY A 192 10.84 -15.97 6.44
N ALA A 193 10.02 -14.98 6.06
CA ALA A 193 10.31 -13.60 6.36
C ALA A 193 10.27 -13.34 7.88
N THR A 194 11.19 -12.50 8.37
CA THR A 194 11.14 -12.01 9.74
C THR A 194 9.93 -11.11 9.91
N ILE A 195 9.18 -11.28 10.99
CA ILE A 195 7.99 -10.48 11.28
C ILE A 195 8.24 -9.60 12.51
N TYR A 196 7.96 -8.31 12.38
CA TYR A 196 8.06 -7.35 13.47
C TYR A 196 6.94 -7.54 14.49
N GLY A 197 7.29 -7.77 15.75
CA GLY A 197 6.32 -7.85 16.84
C GLY A 197 5.20 -8.87 16.59
N LYS A 198 3.96 -8.38 16.54
CA LYS A 198 2.78 -9.19 16.21
C LYS A 198 2.40 -9.13 14.72
N GLY A 199 3.21 -8.48 13.89
CA GLY A 199 2.96 -8.32 12.47
C GLY A 199 2.17 -7.06 12.11
N ASN A 200 1.89 -6.18 13.08
CA ASN A 200 1.22 -4.92 12.81
C ASN A 200 1.75 -3.76 13.66
N MET A 201 1.54 -2.54 13.16
CA MET A 201 1.78 -1.30 13.87
C MET A 201 0.63 -0.33 13.59
N SER A 202 0.05 0.25 14.63
CA SER A 202 -1.09 1.17 14.49
C SER A 202 -0.60 2.56 14.12
N ILE A 203 -0.83 2.98 12.87
CA ILE A 203 -0.49 4.31 12.35
C ILE A 203 -1.64 4.84 11.52
N ASP A 204 -1.91 6.12 11.67
CA ASP A 204 -2.91 6.85 10.91
C ASP A 204 -2.35 7.19 9.51
N LEU A 205 -2.92 6.60 8.47
CA LEU A 205 -2.52 6.78 7.09
C LEU A 205 -3.63 7.37 6.23
N THR A 206 -3.27 8.32 5.36
CA THR A 206 -4.17 8.87 4.35
C THR A 206 -4.79 7.78 3.47
N GLN A 207 -4.01 6.78 3.06
CA GLN A 207 -4.50 5.67 2.23
C GLN A 207 -5.71 4.97 2.86
N THR A 208 -5.56 4.44 4.08
CA THR A 208 -6.64 3.71 4.75
C THR A 208 -7.81 4.63 5.12
N SER A 209 -7.54 5.91 5.40
CA SER A 209 -8.58 6.91 5.73
C SER A 209 -9.50 7.25 4.54
N TYR A 210 -9.05 7.05 3.30
CA TYR A 210 -9.84 7.29 2.08
C TYR A 210 -10.34 6.01 1.42
N SER A 211 -9.94 4.82 1.90
CA SER A 211 -10.25 3.55 1.24
C SER A 211 -11.66 3.07 1.52
N THR A 212 -12.36 2.66 0.45
CA THR A 212 -13.70 2.05 0.48
C THR A 212 -13.67 0.58 0.06
N ILE A 213 -12.47 0.01 -0.03
CA ILE A 213 -12.19 -1.40 -0.30
C ILE A 213 -11.12 -1.88 0.69
N PRO A 214 -10.89 -3.19 0.87
CA PRO A 214 -9.77 -3.69 1.68
C PRO A 214 -8.46 -3.03 1.26
N SER A 215 -7.77 -2.36 2.19
CA SER A 215 -6.60 -1.54 1.88
C SER A 215 -5.56 -1.63 2.99
N VAL A 216 -4.31 -1.85 2.63
CA VAL A 216 -3.22 -2.00 3.57
C VAL A 216 -1.92 -1.40 3.04
N ASP A 217 -1.12 -0.87 3.94
CA ASP A 217 0.27 -0.49 3.71
C ASP A 217 1.15 -1.56 4.38
N MET A 218 2.02 -2.18 3.58
CA MET A 218 2.96 -3.22 4.00
C MET A 218 4.36 -2.64 4.11
N GLU A 219 4.91 -2.69 5.30
CA GLU A 219 6.33 -2.46 5.55
C GLU A 219 7.07 -3.79 5.44
N LEU A 220 7.84 -3.99 4.38
CA LEU A 220 8.51 -5.26 4.06
C LEU A 220 9.88 -5.40 4.72
N GLY A 221 10.19 -4.51 5.63
CA GLY A 221 11.42 -4.43 6.39
C GLY A 221 11.73 -2.98 6.77
N ASN A 222 13.01 -2.63 6.81
CA ASN A 222 13.47 -1.27 7.07
C ASN A 222 14.75 -0.93 6.27
N ALA A 223 15.38 0.21 6.58
CA ALA A 223 16.61 0.67 5.91
C ALA A 223 17.80 -0.32 5.97
N TYR A 224 17.73 -1.34 6.80
CA TYR A 224 18.78 -2.36 6.98
C TYR A 224 18.43 -3.71 6.35
N SER A 225 17.26 -3.83 5.74
CA SER A 225 16.81 -5.08 5.11
C SER A 225 17.59 -5.36 3.83
N ASP A 226 17.86 -6.63 3.57
CA ASP A 226 18.29 -7.11 2.27
C ASP A 226 17.14 -6.92 1.25
N HIS A 227 17.45 -6.34 0.12
CA HIS A 227 16.52 -6.10 -0.98
C HIS A 227 17.07 -6.65 -2.31
N SER A 228 17.87 -7.72 -2.23
CA SER A 228 18.30 -8.49 -3.40
C SER A 228 17.11 -9.12 -4.12
N ASP A 229 17.28 -9.41 -5.42
CA ASP A 229 16.23 -10.03 -6.25
C ASP A 229 15.65 -11.31 -5.60
N ALA A 230 16.50 -12.11 -4.96
CA ALA A 230 16.07 -13.35 -4.29
C ALA A 230 15.17 -13.08 -3.09
N ILE A 231 15.46 -12.05 -2.30
CA ILE A 231 14.63 -11.64 -1.16
C ILE A 231 13.32 -11.01 -1.64
N LEU A 232 13.38 -10.14 -2.65
CA LEU A 232 12.15 -9.56 -3.22
C LEU A 232 11.24 -10.64 -3.81
N ASP A 233 11.79 -11.65 -4.49
CA ASP A 233 11.02 -12.79 -5.01
C ASP A 233 10.36 -13.62 -3.90
N GLN A 234 11.09 -13.87 -2.80
CA GLN A 234 10.58 -14.56 -1.61
C GLN A 234 9.44 -13.76 -0.93
N LEU A 235 9.62 -12.45 -0.77
CA LEU A 235 8.58 -11.57 -0.21
C LEU A 235 7.35 -11.52 -1.11
N ALA A 236 7.52 -11.43 -2.43
CA ALA A 236 6.42 -11.46 -3.39
C ALA A 236 5.63 -12.78 -3.34
N GLU A 237 6.31 -13.91 -3.16
CA GLU A 237 5.66 -15.20 -2.98
C GLU A 237 4.83 -15.22 -1.68
N GLY A 238 5.37 -14.67 -0.59
CA GLY A 238 4.64 -14.54 0.67
C GLY A 238 3.38 -13.68 0.54
N LEU A 239 3.48 -12.53 -0.13
CA LEU A 239 2.33 -11.68 -0.39
C LEU A 239 1.29 -12.37 -1.27
N LEU A 240 1.70 -13.08 -2.33
CA LEU A 240 0.79 -13.87 -3.16
C LEU A 240 0.04 -14.92 -2.34
N GLN A 241 0.72 -15.63 -1.44
CA GLN A 241 0.07 -16.62 -0.57
C GLN A 241 -0.94 -15.98 0.37
N GLY A 242 -0.62 -14.84 0.98
CA GLY A 242 -1.55 -14.08 1.81
C GLY A 242 -2.77 -13.59 1.02
N ILE A 243 -2.58 -13.10 -0.19
CA ILE A 243 -3.68 -12.71 -1.10
C ILE A 243 -4.57 -13.92 -1.43
N ASN A 244 -3.99 -15.07 -1.73
CA ASN A 244 -4.76 -16.29 -2.00
C ASN A 244 -5.61 -16.69 -0.79
N VAL A 245 -5.07 -16.65 0.43
CA VAL A 245 -5.81 -16.96 1.66
C VAL A 245 -6.95 -15.98 1.85
N TYR A 246 -6.68 -14.67 1.72
CA TYR A 246 -7.70 -13.63 1.89
C TYR A 246 -8.90 -13.82 0.96
N PHE A 247 -8.67 -14.03 -0.34
CA PHE A 247 -9.74 -14.16 -1.32
C PHE A 247 -10.40 -15.56 -1.37
N GLN A 248 -9.82 -16.57 -0.74
CA GLN A 248 -10.48 -17.89 -0.59
C GLN A 248 -11.48 -17.92 0.58
N GLN A 249 -11.41 -16.95 1.50
CA GLN A 249 -12.29 -16.86 2.67
C GLN A 249 -13.51 -15.97 2.42
N GLN A 250 -13.55 -15.25 1.29
CA GLN A 250 -14.65 -14.37 0.89
C GLN A 250 -15.68 -15.16 0.06
#